data_c9986700654f01b30ce7966cec47313e
#
_entry.id   c9986700654f01b30ce7966cec47313e
#
_cell.length_a   1.000
_cell.length_b   1.000
_cell.length_c   1.000
_cell.angle_alpha   90.00
_cell.angle_beta   90.00
_cell.angle_gamma   90.00
#
_symmetry.space_group_name_H-M   'P 1'
#
loop_
_entity.id
_entity.type
_entity.pdbx_description
1 polymer ?
#
loop_
_entity_poly.entity_id
_entity_poly.type
_entity_poly.pdbx_seq_one_letter_code
_entity_poly.pdbx_strand_id
1 'polypeptide(L)'
;MPATPPLSRMPPLPLSYDEPLRLKVIELHVWAVSEGLRGTEAAQLFDGLCQRLLDAGVPLWRAFAGMRTLHPQWGGYGYTWRRQLNTLEPRQFVRGDEYEGGILNSPIGYLIRQGEAAAGTAAAAEVRPRANLRRRLSGADTQLDLPMLSDLAAAGATDYYAEVIRFGDVGDASRGTGIGYSFATDRPSGFEDDHLSLLKAVLPAVSLAMMTHAGHTIASSLLEAYLGADAGRRVHAGAIERGAVEKIRAVLWFADIRAFTAIADTTPGEVVIEFLDEVFETLTASLRPRSGEVLKFLGDGMLAIFPFDDATRDQVCHQALDAAAEAMSAVDRLNATRHEAGKPVAAVDLVLHLGEVLYGNVGAVDRLDFTVIGPAVNEAARIETLCEPLGRKVLVSADLAAAVGYDCRLVPLGQHRLRGVREPRKIYGLKLG
;
A
#
# COMPACT_ATOMS: atom_id res chain seq x y z
N MET A 1 -36.22 -2.41 -0.33
CA MET A 1 -35.53 -2.29 -1.62
C MET A 1 -35.31 -0.82 -1.90
N PRO A 2 -34.08 -0.31 -2.12
CA PRO A 2 -33.88 1.07 -2.53
C PRO A 2 -34.54 1.29 -3.89
N ALA A 3 -35.26 2.41 -4.02
CA ALA A 3 -35.96 2.75 -5.25
C ALA A 3 -34.95 2.95 -6.39
N THR A 4 -35.21 2.33 -7.55
CA THR A 4 -34.41 2.52 -8.76
C THR A 4 -34.37 4.02 -9.11
N PRO A 5 -33.19 4.65 -9.26
CA PRO A 5 -33.11 6.06 -9.60
C PRO A 5 -33.78 6.32 -10.97
N PRO A 6 -34.45 7.47 -11.15
CA PRO A 6 -35.10 7.78 -12.41
C PRO A 6 -34.09 7.85 -13.56
N LEU A 7 -34.48 7.34 -14.73
CA LEU A 7 -33.67 7.29 -15.97
C LEU A 7 -33.09 8.67 -16.40
N SER A 8 -33.68 9.79 -15.94
CA SER A 8 -33.19 11.16 -16.17
C SER A 8 -31.81 11.46 -15.58
N ARG A 9 -31.26 10.56 -14.73
CA ARG A 9 -29.89 10.68 -14.16
C ARG A 9 -28.81 9.90 -14.91
N MET A 10 -29.20 9.15 -15.94
CA MET A 10 -28.21 8.46 -16.78
C MET A 10 -27.50 9.47 -17.72
N PRO A 11 -26.23 9.26 -18.04
CA PRO A 11 -25.57 10.04 -19.08
C PRO A 11 -26.39 9.89 -20.38
N PRO A 12 -26.43 10.92 -21.25
CA PRO A 12 -27.18 10.83 -22.49
C PRO A 12 -26.75 9.56 -23.26
N LEU A 13 -27.74 8.78 -23.68
CA LEU A 13 -27.48 7.57 -24.44
C LEU A 13 -26.72 7.95 -25.73
N PRO A 14 -25.82 7.10 -26.25
CA PRO A 14 -25.09 7.35 -27.51
C PRO A 14 -26.00 7.73 -28.68
N LEU A 15 -27.28 7.36 -28.63
CA LEU A 15 -28.28 7.67 -29.64
C LEU A 15 -28.61 9.17 -29.79
N SER A 16 -28.25 10.01 -28.80
CA SER A 16 -28.48 11.47 -28.86
C SER A 16 -27.39 12.25 -29.63
N TYR A 17 -26.30 11.59 -30.01
CA TYR A 17 -25.22 12.20 -30.77
C TYR A 17 -25.42 12.06 -32.27
N ASP A 18 -24.78 12.92 -33.05
CA ASP A 18 -24.67 12.74 -34.49
C ASP A 18 -23.96 11.42 -34.85
N GLU A 19 -24.10 10.97 -36.07
CA GLU A 19 -23.59 9.63 -36.45
C GLU A 19 -22.07 9.47 -36.30
N PRO A 20 -21.20 10.42 -36.67
CA PRO A 20 -19.76 10.30 -36.49
C PRO A 20 -19.33 10.23 -35.03
N LEU A 21 -19.88 11.07 -34.19
CA LEU A 21 -19.56 11.08 -32.75
C LEU A 21 -20.08 9.80 -32.05
N ARG A 22 -21.28 9.36 -32.41
CA ARG A 22 -21.89 8.13 -31.93
C ARG A 22 -21.04 6.91 -32.22
N LEU A 23 -20.50 6.77 -33.42
CA LEU A 23 -19.63 5.64 -33.77
C LEU A 23 -18.35 5.63 -32.92
N LYS A 24 -17.71 6.79 -32.76
CA LYS A 24 -16.52 6.92 -31.90
C LYS A 24 -16.82 6.53 -30.43
N VAL A 25 -17.94 6.97 -29.89
CA VAL A 25 -18.38 6.61 -28.54
C VAL A 25 -18.56 5.11 -28.40
N ILE A 26 -19.26 4.47 -29.33
CA ILE A 26 -19.50 3.02 -29.31
C ILE A 26 -18.17 2.25 -29.38
N GLU A 27 -17.28 2.62 -30.30
CA GLU A 27 -15.98 1.98 -30.45
C GLU A 27 -15.15 2.04 -29.17
N LEU A 28 -15.05 3.22 -28.56
CA LEU A 28 -14.31 3.41 -27.32
C LEU A 28 -14.95 2.70 -26.12
N HIS A 29 -16.28 2.60 -26.07
CA HIS A 29 -16.98 1.82 -25.04
C HIS A 29 -16.69 0.32 -25.17
N VAL A 30 -16.82 -0.24 -26.39
CA VAL A 30 -16.52 -1.65 -26.66
C VAL A 30 -15.07 -1.96 -26.30
N TRP A 31 -14.15 -1.10 -26.69
CA TRP A 31 -12.75 -1.23 -26.34
C TRP A 31 -12.54 -1.21 -24.81
N ALA A 32 -13.08 -0.21 -24.09
CA ALA A 32 -12.91 -0.07 -22.65
C ALA A 32 -13.47 -1.29 -21.88
N VAL A 33 -14.65 -1.78 -22.29
CA VAL A 33 -15.25 -2.99 -21.69
C VAL A 33 -14.37 -4.22 -21.97
N SER A 34 -13.87 -4.37 -23.21
CA SER A 34 -13.02 -5.50 -23.59
C SER A 34 -11.72 -5.52 -22.78
N GLU A 35 -11.07 -4.37 -22.63
CA GLU A 35 -9.84 -4.26 -21.83
C GLU A 35 -10.10 -4.47 -20.34
N GLY A 36 -11.22 -3.97 -19.81
CA GLY A 36 -11.63 -4.21 -18.44
C GLY A 36 -11.85 -5.70 -18.14
N LEU A 37 -12.50 -6.42 -19.07
CA LEU A 37 -12.70 -7.87 -18.95
C LEU A 37 -11.40 -8.68 -19.06
N ARG A 38 -10.40 -8.17 -19.77
CA ARG A 38 -9.05 -8.78 -19.84
C ARG A 38 -8.22 -8.54 -18.60
N GLY A 39 -8.63 -7.64 -17.71
CA GLY A 39 -7.85 -7.23 -16.54
C GLY A 39 -6.62 -6.37 -16.90
N THR A 40 -6.71 -5.62 -18.02
CA THR A 40 -5.62 -4.75 -18.47
C THR A 40 -5.25 -3.72 -17.40
N GLU A 41 -3.96 -3.53 -17.17
CA GLU A 41 -3.46 -2.60 -16.14
C GLU A 41 -3.94 -1.16 -16.37
N ALA A 42 -4.20 -0.44 -15.29
CA ALA A 42 -4.72 0.93 -15.34
C ALA A 42 -3.82 1.88 -16.14
N ALA A 43 -2.51 1.70 -16.09
CA ALA A 43 -1.54 2.45 -16.90
C ALA A 43 -1.74 2.23 -18.40
N GLN A 44 -1.85 0.98 -18.81
CA GLN A 44 -2.06 0.59 -20.21
C GLN A 44 -3.44 1.04 -20.71
N LEU A 45 -4.48 0.93 -19.88
CA LEU A 45 -5.81 1.45 -20.19
C LEU A 45 -5.80 2.96 -20.42
N PHE A 46 -5.10 3.71 -19.56
CA PHE A 46 -5.06 5.16 -19.70
C PHE A 46 -4.22 5.61 -20.90
N ASP A 47 -3.09 4.96 -21.18
CA ASP A 47 -2.32 5.21 -22.40
C ASP A 47 -3.14 4.90 -23.64
N GLY A 48 -3.77 3.73 -23.70
CA GLY A 48 -4.65 3.32 -24.78
C GLY A 48 -5.83 4.25 -25.01
N LEU A 49 -6.40 4.84 -23.93
CA LEU A 49 -7.41 5.90 -24.03
C LEU A 49 -6.85 7.14 -24.70
N CYS A 50 -5.69 7.63 -24.27
CA CYS A 50 -5.08 8.84 -24.82
C CYS A 50 -4.78 8.71 -26.33
N GLN A 51 -4.25 7.55 -26.75
CA GLN A 51 -3.99 7.27 -28.17
C GLN A 51 -5.30 7.28 -28.99
N ARG A 52 -6.33 6.58 -28.53
CA ARG A 52 -7.63 6.51 -29.23
C ARG A 52 -8.36 7.85 -29.26
N LEU A 53 -8.20 8.67 -28.25
CA LEU A 53 -8.74 10.03 -28.27
C LEU A 53 -8.03 10.90 -29.31
N LEU A 54 -6.71 10.76 -29.49
CA LEU A 54 -5.99 11.42 -30.56
C LEU A 54 -6.46 10.95 -31.94
N ASP A 55 -6.61 9.63 -32.15
CA ASP A 55 -7.11 9.04 -33.40
C ASP A 55 -8.54 9.50 -33.71
N ALA A 56 -9.34 9.71 -32.65
CA ALA A 56 -10.68 10.28 -32.77
C ALA A 56 -10.69 11.80 -33.05
N GLY A 57 -9.52 12.45 -33.09
CA GLY A 57 -9.38 13.88 -33.41
C GLY A 57 -9.40 14.80 -32.17
N VAL A 58 -9.42 14.28 -30.93
CA VAL A 58 -9.30 15.11 -29.74
C VAL A 58 -7.87 15.66 -29.64
N PRO A 59 -7.65 16.98 -29.63
CA PRO A 59 -6.31 17.56 -29.67
C PRO A 59 -5.62 17.54 -28.32
N LEU A 60 -5.34 16.34 -27.79
CA LEU A 60 -4.67 16.18 -26.50
C LEU A 60 -3.21 16.65 -26.59
N TRP A 61 -2.81 17.49 -25.64
CA TRP A 61 -1.43 17.86 -25.38
C TRP A 61 -0.89 17.17 -24.12
N ARG A 62 -1.71 17.16 -23.05
CA ARG A 62 -1.43 16.49 -21.78
C ARG A 62 -2.71 15.88 -21.24
N ALA A 63 -2.60 14.71 -20.66
CA ALA A 63 -3.68 14.08 -19.90
C ALA A 63 -3.16 13.55 -18.56
N PHE A 64 -4.05 13.48 -17.57
CA PHE A 64 -3.78 12.91 -16.26
C PHE A 64 -4.98 12.09 -15.81
N ALA A 65 -4.71 10.94 -15.19
CA ALA A 65 -5.68 10.17 -14.42
C ALA A 65 -5.10 9.87 -13.04
N GLY A 66 -5.88 10.08 -12.00
CA GLY A 66 -5.45 9.80 -10.62
C GLY A 66 -6.57 9.19 -9.80
N MET A 67 -6.20 8.25 -8.93
CA MET A 67 -7.11 7.58 -8.02
C MET A 67 -6.53 7.54 -6.61
N ARG A 68 -7.40 7.63 -5.61
CA ARG A 68 -7.02 7.38 -4.21
C ARG A 68 -6.85 5.87 -3.99
N THR A 69 -5.98 5.50 -3.07
CA THR A 69 -5.79 4.11 -2.67
C THR A 69 -5.93 3.94 -1.17
N LEU A 70 -6.26 2.71 -0.76
CA LEU A 70 -6.24 2.29 0.63
C LEU A 70 -4.91 1.58 0.90
N HIS A 71 -3.87 2.36 1.13
CA HIS A 71 -2.54 1.85 1.47
C HIS A 71 -1.97 2.68 2.63
N PRO A 72 -1.25 2.07 3.61
CA PRO A 72 -0.70 2.82 4.75
C PRO A 72 0.24 3.96 4.34
N GLN A 73 1.10 3.76 3.36
CA GLN A 73 2.11 4.72 2.91
C GLN A 73 1.64 5.61 1.75
N TRP A 74 0.74 5.10 0.89
CA TRP A 74 0.34 5.78 -0.33
C TRP A 74 -1.08 6.34 -0.21
N GLY A 75 -1.24 7.61 -0.50
CA GLY A 75 -2.55 8.27 -0.57
C GLY A 75 -3.24 8.07 -1.91
N GLY A 76 -2.48 7.83 -2.98
CA GLY A 76 -3.02 7.63 -4.33
C GLY A 76 -1.96 7.27 -5.37
N TYR A 77 -2.48 6.89 -6.52
CA TYR A 77 -1.69 6.65 -7.73
C TYR A 77 -2.18 7.58 -8.85
N GLY A 78 -1.30 7.98 -9.74
CA GLY A 78 -1.66 8.77 -10.90
C GLY A 78 -0.78 8.47 -12.10
N TYR A 79 -1.30 8.82 -13.27
CA TYR A 79 -0.63 8.63 -14.55
C TYR A 79 -0.68 9.96 -15.32
N THR A 80 0.48 10.45 -15.74
CA THR A 80 0.57 11.63 -16.61
C THR A 80 0.99 11.19 -18.00
N TRP A 81 0.16 11.50 -19.00
CA TRP A 81 0.46 11.28 -20.40
C TRP A 81 0.77 12.61 -21.08
N ARG A 82 1.75 12.62 -21.98
CA ARG A 82 2.16 13.80 -22.75
C ARG A 82 2.39 13.44 -24.21
N ARG A 83 1.77 14.16 -25.13
CA ARG A 83 1.89 13.93 -26.58
C ARG A 83 3.34 13.97 -27.08
N GLN A 84 4.15 14.91 -26.60
CA GLN A 84 5.54 15.09 -27.07
C GLN A 84 6.45 13.92 -26.70
N LEU A 85 6.20 13.27 -25.57
CA LEU A 85 7.03 12.17 -25.08
C LEU A 85 6.50 10.81 -25.54
N ASN A 86 5.25 10.76 -25.94
CA ASN A 86 4.50 9.51 -26.20
C ASN A 86 4.71 8.45 -25.11
N THR A 87 4.82 8.92 -23.88
CA THR A 87 5.10 8.08 -22.70
C THR A 87 4.14 8.44 -21.58
N LEU A 88 3.85 7.41 -20.78
CA LEU A 88 3.09 7.53 -19.56
C LEU A 88 4.05 7.57 -18.36
N GLU A 89 3.94 8.59 -17.54
CA GLU A 89 4.70 8.75 -16.30
C GLU A 89 3.81 8.32 -15.12
N PRO A 90 4.08 7.16 -14.49
CA PRO A 90 3.39 6.79 -13.25
C PRO A 90 3.87 7.68 -12.10
N ARG A 91 2.95 8.03 -11.19
CA ARG A 91 3.25 8.75 -9.96
C ARG A 91 2.58 8.05 -8.79
N GLN A 92 3.32 7.90 -7.71
CA GLN A 92 2.81 7.50 -6.41
C GLN A 92 2.82 8.74 -5.50
N PHE A 93 1.74 8.93 -4.79
CA PHE A 93 1.60 10.05 -3.87
C PHE A 93 1.68 9.52 -2.44
N VAL A 94 2.70 9.94 -1.70
CA VAL A 94 2.87 9.58 -0.29
C VAL A 94 1.72 10.17 0.53
N ARG A 95 1.15 9.41 1.46
CA ARG A 95 0.11 9.90 2.37
C ARG A 95 0.70 10.96 3.30
N GLY A 96 -0.02 12.05 3.56
CA GLY A 96 0.37 13.15 4.43
C GLY A 96 0.05 14.52 3.86
N ASP A 97 0.46 15.56 4.55
CA ASP A 97 0.10 16.96 4.27
C ASP A 97 0.49 17.43 2.86
N GLU A 98 1.60 16.96 2.32
CA GLU A 98 2.07 17.30 0.98
C GLU A 98 1.16 16.75 -0.12
N TYR A 99 0.65 15.53 0.06
CA TYR A 99 -0.34 14.92 -0.83
C TYR A 99 -1.68 15.64 -0.75
N GLU A 100 -2.15 15.89 0.47
CA GLU A 100 -3.42 16.59 0.70
C GLU A 100 -3.34 18.03 0.18
N GLY A 101 -2.26 18.76 0.45
CA GLY A 101 -2.04 20.10 -0.07
C GLY A 101 -1.93 20.15 -1.59
N GLY A 102 -1.24 19.21 -2.21
CA GLY A 102 -1.08 19.12 -3.67
C GLY A 102 -2.39 18.81 -4.39
N ILE A 103 -3.17 17.87 -3.88
CA ILE A 103 -4.50 17.55 -4.44
C ILE A 103 -5.48 18.68 -4.18
N LEU A 104 -5.54 19.20 -2.94
CA LEU A 104 -6.49 20.22 -2.56
C LEU A 104 -6.34 21.51 -3.40
N ASN A 105 -5.15 21.83 -3.85
CA ASN A 105 -4.89 23.00 -4.69
C ASN A 105 -5.02 22.72 -6.20
N SER A 106 -5.38 21.51 -6.58
CA SER A 106 -5.61 21.14 -7.99
C SER A 106 -7.07 21.32 -8.40
N PRO A 107 -7.36 21.43 -9.72
CA PRO A 107 -8.73 21.42 -10.23
C PRO A 107 -9.53 20.16 -9.85
N ILE A 108 -8.87 19.01 -9.75
CA ILE A 108 -9.49 17.76 -9.28
C ILE A 108 -9.87 17.87 -7.80
N GLY A 109 -8.99 18.38 -6.96
CA GLY A 109 -9.29 18.63 -5.54
C GLY A 109 -10.41 19.65 -5.33
N TYR A 110 -10.46 20.69 -6.17
CA TYR A 110 -11.56 21.62 -6.18
C TYR A 110 -12.92 20.93 -6.45
N LEU A 111 -12.98 20.03 -7.43
CA LEU A 111 -14.18 19.25 -7.75
C LEU A 111 -14.54 18.24 -6.64
N ILE A 112 -13.56 17.68 -5.96
CA ILE A 112 -13.77 16.78 -4.80
C ILE A 112 -14.43 17.56 -3.67
N ARG A 113 -13.88 18.71 -3.27
CA ARG A 113 -14.43 19.56 -2.19
C ARG A 113 -15.84 20.08 -2.48
N GLN A 114 -16.13 20.50 -3.72
CA GLN A 114 -17.48 20.90 -4.09
C GLN A 114 -18.50 19.78 -3.87
N GLY A 115 -18.12 18.54 -4.17
CA GLY A 115 -18.97 17.40 -3.90
C GLY A 115 -19.14 17.09 -2.42
N GLU A 116 -18.09 17.29 -1.59
CA GLU A 116 -18.13 17.11 -0.13
C GLU A 116 -19.01 18.17 0.55
N ALA A 117 -18.89 19.42 0.13
CA ALA A 117 -19.73 20.50 0.64
C ALA A 117 -21.22 20.27 0.33
N ALA A 118 -21.54 19.68 -0.81
CA ALA A 118 -22.90 19.31 -1.17
C ALA A 118 -23.42 18.12 -0.34
N ALA A 119 -22.57 17.18 0.05
CA ALA A 119 -22.93 16.00 0.84
C ALA A 119 -23.33 16.36 2.30
N GLY A 120 -22.82 17.45 2.85
CA GLY A 120 -23.13 17.92 4.22
C GLY A 120 -24.46 18.70 4.34
N THR A 121 -25.22 18.89 3.28
CA THR A 121 -26.48 19.65 3.27
C THR A 121 -27.70 18.75 3.04
N ALA A 122 -28.91 19.26 3.27
CA ALA A 122 -30.20 18.57 2.95
C ALA A 122 -30.28 18.19 1.44
N ALA A 123 -29.42 18.74 0.58
CA ALA A 123 -29.20 18.35 -0.81
C ALA A 123 -28.32 17.09 -0.98
N ALA A 124 -27.87 16.45 0.10
CA ALA A 124 -27.03 15.24 0.06
C ALA A 124 -27.64 14.07 -0.74
N ALA A 125 -28.98 14.04 -0.88
CA ALA A 125 -29.66 13.09 -1.77
C ALA A 125 -29.36 13.32 -3.27
N GLU A 126 -28.71 14.44 -3.63
CA GLU A 126 -28.40 14.85 -5.01
C GLU A 126 -26.89 14.86 -5.32
N VAL A 127 -26.01 14.31 -4.46
CA VAL A 127 -24.58 14.27 -4.79
C VAL A 127 -24.39 13.51 -6.11
N ARG A 128 -24.04 14.27 -7.13
CA ARG A 128 -23.88 13.74 -8.49
C ARG A 128 -22.63 12.82 -8.49
N PRO A 129 -22.73 11.61 -9.06
CA PRO A 129 -21.58 10.70 -9.17
C PRO A 129 -20.47 11.27 -10.07
N ARG A 130 -20.73 12.40 -10.73
CA ARG A 130 -19.82 13.07 -11.66
C ARG A 130 -19.80 14.57 -11.42
N ALA A 131 -18.60 15.15 -11.40
CA ALA A 131 -18.39 16.59 -11.38
C ALA A 131 -17.33 16.95 -12.43
N ASN A 132 -17.50 18.04 -13.16
CA ASN A 132 -16.54 18.46 -14.19
C ASN A 132 -16.33 19.98 -14.16
N LEU A 133 -15.20 20.40 -14.72
CA LEU A 133 -14.72 21.75 -14.82
C LEU A 133 -14.05 21.97 -16.17
N ARG A 134 -14.36 23.08 -16.86
CA ARG A 134 -13.60 23.56 -18.00
C ARG A 134 -13.03 24.93 -17.70
N ARG A 135 -11.79 25.22 -18.12
CA ARG A 135 -11.15 26.53 -18.02
C ARG A 135 -10.40 26.83 -19.30
N ARG A 136 -10.74 27.98 -19.91
CA ARG A 136 -9.92 28.55 -20.97
C ARG A 136 -8.64 29.10 -20.34
N LEU A 137 -7.50 28.73 -20.88
CA LEU A 137 -6.19 29.14 -20.36
C LEU A 137 -5.55 30.24 -21.20
N SER A 138 -6.14 30.58 -22.37
CA SER A 138 -5.70 31.65 -23.27
C SER A 138 -6.90 32.34 -23.93
N GLY A 139 -6.71 33.59 -24.41
CA GLY A 139 -7.73 34.39 -25.08
C GLY A 139 -8.53 35.29 -24.14
N ALA A 140 -9.66 35.82 -24.62
CA ALA A 140 -10.48 36.82 -23.90
C ALA A 140 -11.15 36.23 -22.63
N ASP A 141 -11.48 34.93 -22.67
CA ASP A 141 -12.18 34.23 -21.56
C ASP A 141 -11.22 33.42 -20.67
N THR A 142 -9.99 33.90 -20.51
CA THR A 142 -8.95 33.22 -19.70
C THR A 142 -9.35 33.16 -18.22
N GLN A 143 -9.28 31.95 -17.64
CA GLN A 143 -9.60 31.66 -16.24
C GLN A 143 -8.44 30.89 -15.59
N LEU A 144 -7.67 31.57 -14.74
CA LEU A 144 -6.50 31.03 -14.03
C LEU A 144 -6.72 31.09 -12.52
N ASP A 145 -7.91 30.66 -12.07
CA ASP A 145 -8.37 30.71 -10.69
C ASP A 145 -7.74 29.64 -9.77
N LEU A 146 -6.88 28.79 -10.30
CA LEU A 146 -6.13 27.79 -9.55
C LEU A 146 -4.66 27.80 -9.99
N PRO A 147 -3.68 27.68 -9.05
CA PRO A 147 -2.24 27.80 -9.37
C PRO A 147 -1.79 26.88 -10.51
N MET A 148 -2.21 25.63 -10.50
CA MET A 148 -1.88 24.65 -11.54
C MET A 148 -2.30 25.09 -12.95
N LEU A 149 -3.38 25.86 -13.10
CA LEU A 149 -3.84 26.36 -14.40
C LEU A 149 -2.90 27.42 -14.96
N SER A 150 -2.32 28.26 -14.10
CA SER A 150 -1.29 29.24 -14.47
C SER A 150 -0.02 28.54 -14.98
N ASP A 151 0.43 27.47 -14.30
CA ASP A 151 1.58 26.68 -14.71
C ASP A 151 1.34 26.01 -16.08
N LEU A 152 0.14 25.45 -16.30
CA LEU A 152 -0.23 24.84 -17.58
C LEU A 152 -0.29 25.88 -18.70
N ALA A 153 -0.84 27.06 -18.45
CA ALA A 153 -0.88 28.16 -19.41
C ALA A 153 0.53 28.62 -19.79
N ALA A 154 1.41 28.81 -18.81
CA ALA A 154 2.82 29.15 -19.01
C ALA A 154 3.58 28.08 -19.84
N ALA A 155 3.19 26.81 -19.68
CA ALA A 155 3.73 25.70 -20.46
C ALA A 155 3.14 25.56 -21.88
N GLY A 156 2.15 26.39 -22.26
CA GLY A 156 1.58 26.45 -23.59
C GLY A 156 0.18 25.84 -23.76
N ALA A 157 -0.47 25.40 -22.68
CA ALA A 157 -1.84 24.94 -22.75
C ALA A 157 -2.80 26.11 -23.00
N THR A 158 -3.83 25.88 -23.80
CA THR A 158 -4.83 26.89 -24.20
C THR A 158 -6.20 26.63 -23.62
N ASP A 159 -6.50 25.37 -23.31
CA ASP A 159 -7.78 24.94 -22.71
C ASP A 159 -7.58 23.70 -21.84
N TYR A 160 -8.39 23.61 -20.80
CA TYR A 160 -8.30 22.58 -19.77
C TYR A 160 -9.71 22.05 -19.44
N TYR A 161 -9.80 20.73 -19.31
CA TYR A 161 -10.99 20.03 -18.85
C TYR A 161 -10.63 19.04 -17.76
N ALA A 162 -11.37 19.05 -16.66
CA ALA A 162 -11.24 18.06 -15.59
C ALA A 162 -12.58 17.42 -15.29
N GLU A 163 -12.54 16.15 -14.90
CA GLU A 163 -13.72 15.42 -14.45
C GLU A 163 -13.36 14.47 -13.32
N VAL A 164 -14.23 14.39 -12.31
CA VAL A 164 -14.16 13.41 -11.22
C VAL A 164 -15.35 12.47 -11.33
N ILE A 165 -15.07 11.18 -11.39
CA ILE A 165 -16.08 10.10 -11.40
C ILE A 165 -15.93 9.34 -10.09
N ARG A 166 -17.01 9.31 -9.29
CA ARG A 166 -17.07 8.65 -7.99
C ARG A 166 -17.74 7.30 -8.10
N PHE A 167 -17.29 6.35 -7.28
CA PHE A 167 -17.85 5.01 -7.18
C PHE A 167 -18.45 4.77 -5.80
N GLY A 168 -19.52 3.95 -5.76
CA GLY A 168 -20.15 3.53 -4.51
C GLY A 168 -21.11 4.57 -3.93
N ASP A 169 -21.40 4.41 -2.64
CA ASP A 169 -22.30 5.31 -1.94
C ASP A 169 -21.64 6.66 -1.69
N VAL A 170 -22.21 7.69 -2.26
CA VAL A 170 -21.67 9.06 -2.28
C VAL A 170 -21.82 9.75 -0.91
N GLY A 171 -22.49 9.10 0.05
CA GLY A 171 -22.76 9.63 1.39
C GLY A 171 -21.53 9.70 2.31
N ASP A 172 -20.49 8.91 2.05
CA ASP A 172 -19.22 8.95 2.80
C ASP A 172 -18.09 9.52 1.94
N ALA A 173 -18.03 10.83 1.85
CA ALA A 173 -17.02 11.56 1.08
C ALA A 173 -15.58 11.31 1.57
N SER A 174 -15.41 10.92 2.85
CA SER A 174 -14.10 10.60 3.44
C SER A 174 -13.50 9.29 2.89
N ARG A 175 -14.37 8.41 2.38
CA ARG A 175 -14.02 7.11 1.77
C ARG A 175 -14.14 7.10 0.26
N GLY A 176 -14.42 8.24 -0.37
CA GLY A 176 -14.73 8.36 -1.80
C GLY A 176 -13.69 7.68 -2.68
N THR A 177 -14.01 6.47 -3.14
CA THR A 177 -13.32 5.84 -4.24
C THR A 177 -13.76 6.52 -5.54
N GLY A 178 -12.81 6.89 -6.38
CA GLY A 178 -13.11 7.56 -7.64
C GLY A 178 -11.86 7.81 -8.43
N ILE A 179 -12.05 8.22 -9.68
CA ILE A 179 -10.96 8.63 -10.57
C ILE A 179 -11.16 10.08 -10.95
N GLY A 180 -10.09 10.87 -10.76
CA GLY A 180 -9.99 12.23 -11.27
C GLY A 180 -9.22 12.25 -12.58
N TYR A 181 -9.81 12.83 -13.60
CA TYR A 181 -9.18 13.03 -14.91
C TYR A 181 -8.93 14.51 -15.17
N SER A 182 -7.86 14.79 -15.90
CA SER A 182 -7.69 16.10 -16.52
C SER A 182 -7.07 15.98 -17.90
N PHE A 183 -7.52 16.85 -18.80
CA PHE A 183 -7.08 16.92 -20.19
C PHE A 183 -6.76 18.37 -20.52
N ALA A 184 -5.63 18.60 -21.15
CA ALA A 184 -5.21 19.90 -21.64
C ALA A 184 -4.88 19.81 -23.14
N THR A 185 -5.12 20.90 -23.87
CA THR A 185 -4.75 21.06 -25.27
C THR A 185 -3.91 22.32 -25.47
N ASP A 186 -3.03 22.33 -26.46
CA ASP A 186 -2.26 23.47 -26.95
C ASP A 186 -2.86 24.09 -28.24
N ARG A 187 -4.00 23.55 -28.73
CA ARG A 187 -4.70 24.08 -29.89
C ARG A 187 -5.22 25.49 -29.58
N PRO A 188 -4.95 26.51 -30.41
CA PRO A 188 -5.38 27.90 -30.12
C PRO A 188 -6.89 28.04 -29.91
N SER A 189 -7.73 27.29 -30.63
CA SER A 189 -9.19 27.28 -30.46
C SER A 189 -9.66 26.49 -29.22
N GLY A 190 -8.77 25.70 -28.58
CA GLY A 190 -9.08 24.82 -27.46
C GLY A 190 -9.85 23.57 -27.86
N PHE A 191 -10.56 22.97 -26.91
CA PHE A 191 -11.47 21.85 -27.17
C PHE A 191 -12.77 22.34 -27.80
N GLU A 192 -13.26 21.60 -28.78
CA GLU A 192 -14.61 21.76 -29.34
C GLU A 192 -15.63 21.01 -28.49
N ASP A 193 -16.91 21.31 -28.65
CA ASP A 193 -17.99 20.69 -27.86
C ASP A 193 -18.10 19.18 -28.10
N ASP A 194 -17.81 18.72 -29.32
CA ASP A 194 -17.76 17.30 -29.65
C ASP A 194 -16.62 16.56 -28.94
N HIS A 195 -15.45 17.20 -28.77
CA HIS A 195 -14.34 16.64 -27.99
C HIS A 195 -14.76 16.43 -26.54
N LEU A 196 -15.42 17.40 -25.93
CA LEU A 196 -15.89 17.31 -24.55
C LEU A 196 -17.05 16.31 -24.41
N SER A 197 -17.92 16.23 -25.40
CA SER A 197 -19.00 15.25 -25.46
C SER A 197 -18.48 13.83 -25.54
N LEU A 198 -17.44 13.59 -26.34
CA LEU A 198 -16.76 12.31 -26.42
C LEU A 198 -16.12 11.93 -25.08
N LEU A 199 -15.36 12.83 -24.46
CA LEU A 199 -14.76 12.60 -23.15
C LEU A 199 -15.84 12.25 -22.12
N LYS A 200 -16.88 13.06 -21.98
CA LYS A 200 -18.00 12.83 -21.06
C LYS A 200 -18.69 11.48 -21.28
N ALA A 201 -18.83 11.06 -22.53
CA ALA A 201 -19.47 9.80 -22.86
C ALA A 201 -18.58 8.59 -22.49
N VAL A 202 -17.28 8.65 -22.76
CA VAL A 202 -16.37 7.50 -22.69
C VAL A 202 -15.78 7.29 -21.29
N LEU A 203 -15.49 8.36 -20.55
CA LEU A 203 -14.83 8.27 -19.23
C LEU A 203 -15.52 7.34 -18.23
N PRO A 204 -16.86 7.21 -18.15
CA PRO A 204 -17.47 6.24 -17.24
C PRO A 204 -17.11 4.79 -17.54
N ALA A 205 -17.10 4.39 -18.80
CA ALA A 205 -16.73 3.02 -19.19
C ALA A 205 -15.25 2.72 -18.90
N VAL A 206 -14.37 3.67 -19.23
CA VAL A 206 -12.92 3.57 -18.90
C VAL A 206 -12.72 3.54 -17.39
N SER A 207 -13.46 4.34 -16.64
CA SER A 207 -13.39 4.35 -15.17
C SER A 207 -13.78 3.01 -14.56
N LEU A 208 -14.82 2.35 -15.07
CA LEU A 208 -15.19 1.01 -14.61
C LEU A 208 -14.09 -0.02 -14.93
N ALA A 209 -13.50 0.04 -16.13
CA ALA A 209 -12.39 -0.82 -16.50
C ALA A 209 -11.16 -0.61 -15.60
N MET A 210 -10.78 0.65 -15.36
CA MET A 210 -9.67 0.99 -14.45
C MET A 210 -9.95 0.57 -13.00
N MET A 211 -11.22 0.69 -12.54
CA MET A 211 -11.60 0.33 -11.18
C MET A 211 -11.51 -1.17 -10.92
N THR A 212 -11.77 -2.02 -11.92
CA THR A 212 -11.62 -3.47 -11.81
C THR A 212 -10.18 -3.82 -11.44
N HIS A 213 -9.20 -3.26 -12.16
CA HIS A 213 -7.77 -3.45 -11.85
C HIS A 213 -7.39 -2.80 -10.51
N ALA A 214 -7.84 -1.57 -10.25
CA ALA A 214 -7.55 -0.86 -9.00
C ALA A 214 -8.06 -1.63 -7.77
N GLY A 215 -9.24 -2.25 -7.85
CA GLY A 215 -9.79 -3.07 -6.79
C GLY A 215 -8.89 -4.25 -6.43
N HIS A 216 -8.36 -4.95 -7.43
CA HIS A 216 -7.38 -6.03 -7.22
C HIS A 216 -6.08 -5.52 -6.57
N THR A 217 -5.54 -4.41 -7.06
CA THR A 217 -4.31 -3.82 -6.53
C THR A 217 -4.50 -3.36 -5.08
N ILE A 218 -5.62 -2.72 -4.76
CA ILE A 218 -5.96 -2.30 -3.39
C ILE A 218 -6.09 -3.53 -2.48
N ALA A 219 -6.82 -4.56 -2.91
CA ALA A 219 -6.98 -5.78 -2.12
C ALA A 219 -5.64 -6.47 -1.84
N SER A 220 -4.79 -6.64 -2.86
CA SER A 220 -3.43 -7.18 -2.70
C SER A 220 -2.61 -6.36 -1.73
N SER A 221 -2.56 -5.04 -1.93
CA SER A 221 -1.78 -4.13 -1.06
C SER A 221 -2.24 -4.15 0.40
N LEU A 222 -3.55 -4.22 0.63
CA LEU A 222 -4.09 -4.34 1.99
C LEU A 222 -3.72 -5.68 2.62
N LEU A 223 -3.89 -6.78 1.88
CA LEU A 223 -3.52 -8.09 2.38
C LEU A 223 -2.02 -8.16 2.70
N GLU A 224 -1.17 -7.63 1.83
CA GLU A 224 0.28 -7.58 2.08
C GLU A 224 0.65 -6.69 3.28
N ALA A 225 -0.02 -5.55 3.45
CA ALA A 225 0.23 -4.65 4.57
C ALA A 225 -0.18 -5.23 5.93
N TYR A 226 -1.26 -6.03 5.97
CA TYR A 226 -1.80 -6.57 7.22
C TYR A 226 -1.36 -8.01 7.52
N LEU A 227 -1.03 -8.80 6.51
CA LEU A 227 -0.67 -10.21 6.67
C LEU A 227 0.82 -10.50 6.41
N GLY A 228 1.55 -9.53 5.85
CA GLY A 228 2.88 -9.73 5.30
C GLY A 228 2.84 -10.11 3.81
N ALA A 229 3.98 -9.97 3.13
CA ALA A 229 4.05 -10.06 1.67
C ALA A 229 3.70 -11.46 1.13
N ASP A 230 4.22 -12.54 1.75
CA ASP A 230 3.94 -13.92 1.28
C ASP A 230 2.51 -14.35 1.62
N ALA A 231 2.10 -14.17 2.88
CA ALA A 231 0.75 -14.51 3.33
C ALA A 231 -0.31 -13.73 2.54
N GLY A 232 -0.10 -12.42 2.32
CA GLY A 232 -1.00 -11.58 1.54
C GLY A 232 -1.16 -12.07 0.10
N ARG A 233 -0.07 -12.41 -0.60
CA ARG A 233 -0.10 -12.97 -1.95
C ARG A 233 -0.84 -14.32 -1.99
N ARG A 234 -0.56 -15.23 -1.04
CA ARG A 234 -1.21 -16.55 -0.96
C ARG A 234 -2.71 -16.45 -0.74
N VAL A 235 -3.12 -15.60 0.20
CA VAL A 235 -4.55 -15.35 0.48
C VAL A 235 -5.22 -14.72 -0.73
N HIS A 236 -4.57 -13.75 -1.39
CA HIS A 236 -5.10 -13.14 -2.62
C HIS A 236 -5.21 -14.16 -3.78
N ALA A 237 -4.31 -15.13 -3.84
CA ALA A 237 -4.35 -16.22 -4.81
C ALA A 237 -5.35 -17.34 -4.46
N GLY A 238 -6.09 -17.21 -3.36
CA GLY A 238 -7.14 -18.16 -2.98
C GLY A 238 -6.75 -19.19 -1.92
N ALA A 239 -5.61 -19.05 -1.25
CA ALA A 239 -5.23 -19.91 -0.11
C ALA A 239 -6.00 -19.46 1.16
N ILE A 240 -7.33 -19.71 1.19
CA ILE A 240 -8.24 -19.20 2.22
C ILE A 240 -8.89 -20.31 3.05
N GLU A 241 -8.58 -21.57 2.80
CA GLU A 241 -9.20 -22.69 3.52
C GLU A 241 -8.65 -22.82 4.94
N ARG A 242 -9.54 -22.92 5.91
CA ARG A 242 -9.18 -23.14 7.31
C ARG A 242 -8.48 -24.50 7.48
N GLY A 243 -7.33 -24.50 8.16
CA GLY A 243 -6.51 -25.69 8.39
C GLY A 243 -5.62 -26.07 7.20
N ALA A 244 -5.67 -25.32 6.09
CA ALA A 244 -4.68 -25.45 5.03
C ALA A 244 -3.35 -24.91 5.52
N VAL A 245 -2.43 -25.81 5.86
CA VAL A 245 -1.08 -25.51 6.34
C VAL A 245 -0.06 -26.34 5.57
N GLU A 246 1.11 -25.77 5.35
CA GLU A 246 2.27 -26.46 4.83
C GLU A 246 3.38 -26.56 5.87
N LYS A 247 4.19 -27.60 5.76
CA LYS A 247 5.33 -27.80 6.62
C LYS A 247 6.54 -27.12 5.99
N ILE A 248 7.09 -26.13 6.67
CA ILE A 248 8.27 -25.38 6.22
C ILE A 248 9.37 -25.44 7.26
N ARG A 249 10.59 -25.25 6.80
CA ARG A 249 11.75 -25.00 7.66
C ARG A 249 12.12 -23.54 7.58
N ALA A 250 12.36 -22.93 8.73
CA ALA A 250 12.68 -21.51 8.81
C ALA A 250 13.61 -21.20 9.98
N VAL A 251 14.33 -20.10 9.87
CA VAL A 251 14.84 -19.41 11.03
C VAL A 251 13.70 -18.57 11.58
N LEU A 252 13.34 -18.82 12.83
CA LEU A 252 12.38 -18.03 13.58
C LEU A 252 13.12 -16.85 14.20
N TRP A 253 12.62 -15.66 13.98
CA TRP A 253 13.05 -14.42 14.58
C TRP A 253 11.95 -13.97 15.57
N PHE A 254 12.25 -14.05 16.84
CA PHE A 254 11.33 -13.60 17.88
C PHE A 254 11.99 -12.43 18.63
N ALA A 255 11.35 -11.27 18.59
CA ALA A 255 11.83 -10.07 19.27
C ALA A 255 10.77 -9.57 20.24
N ASP A 256 11.19 -9.02 21.39
CA ASP A 256 10.30 -8.47 22.42
C ASP A 256 10.95 -7.23 23.07
N ILE A 257 10.12 -6.28 23.55
CA ILE A 257 10.62 -5.06 24.20
C ILE A 257 10.59 -5.28 25.70
N ARG A 258 11.76 -5.36 26.31
CA ARG A 258 11.92 -5.57 27.75
C ARG A 258 11.26 -4.46 28.56
N ALA A 259 10.53 -4.85 29.60
CA ALA A 259 9.86 -3.95 30.53
C ALA A 259 8.87 -2.98 29.86
N PHE A 260 8.28 -3.36 28.73
CA PHE A 260 7.32 -2.52 27.97
C PHE A 260 6.12 -2.09 28.84
N THR A 261 5.60 -2.98 29.71
CA THR A 261 4.50 -2.64 30.61
C THR A 261 4.80 -1.41 31.46
N ALA A 262 6.03 -1.29 31.99
CA ALA A 262 6.42 -0.12 32.75
C ALA A 262 6.52 1.16 31.92
N ILE A 263 6.91 1.04 30.66
CA ILE A 263 6.90 2.16 29.69
C ILE A 263 5.45 2.59 29.42
N ALA A 264 4.58 1.63 29.14
CA ALA A 264 3.18 1.88 28.81
C ALA A 264 2.40 2.50 30.00
N ASP A 265 2.69 2.07 31.24
CA ASP A 265 2.04 2.59 32.44
C ASP A 265 2.44 4.05 32.76
N THR A 266 3.60 4.51 32.31
CA THR A 266 4.17 5.83 32.65
C THR A 266 4.16 6.83 31.48
N THR A 267 3.74 6.39 30.28
CA THR A 267 3.85 7.19 29.07
C THR A 267 2.45 7.41 28.44
N PRO A 268 2.14 8.61 27.91
CA PRO A 268 0.89 8.82 27.16
C PRO A 268 0.74 7.86 25.98
N GLY A 269 -0.48 7.35 25.77
CA GLY A 269 -0.76 6.30 24.76
C GLY A 269 -0.28 6.63 23.34
N GLU A 270 -0.43 7.89 22.92
CA GLU A 270 0.04 8.35 21.59
C GLU A 270 1.58 8.22 21.45
N VAL A 271 2.32 8.53 22.52
CA VAL A 271 3.79 8.40 22.56
C VAL A 271 4.20 6.93 22.59
N VAL A 272 3.39 6.06 23.23
CA VAL A 272 3.62 4.61 23.24
C VAL A 272 3.45 4.04 21.83
N ILE A 273 2.44 4.47 21.08
CA ILE A 273 2.25 4.03 19.68
C ILE A 273 3.41 4.50 18.81
N GLU A 274 3.78 5.79 18.90
CA GLU A 274 4.94 6.32 18.17
C GLU A 274 6.22 5.52 18.51
N PHE A 275 6.42 5.17 19.78
CA PHE A 275 7.56 4.37 20.22
C PHE A 275 7.56 2.98 19.60
N LEU A 276 6.42 2.27 19.59
CA LEU A 276 6.29 0.95 18.97
C LEU A 276 6.53 1.02 17.46
N ASP A 277 5.95 2.01 16.78
CA ASP A 277 6.09 2.19 15.34
C ASP A 277 7.56 2.38 14.94
N GLU A 278 8.30 3.25 15.66
CA GLU A 278 9.72 3.48 15.39
C GLU A 278 10.60 2.24 15.67
N VAL A 279 10.32 1.50 16.76
CA VAL A 279 11.06 0.28 17.09
C VAL A 279 10.78 -0.80 16.05
N PHE A 280 9.52 -1.05 15.71
CA PHE A 280 9.15 -2.07 14.73
C PHE A 280 9.64 -1.74 13.34
N GLU A 281 9.58 -0.48 12.89
CA GLU A 281 10.16 -0.07 11.60
C GLU A 281 11.68 -0.31 11.59
N THR A 282 12.38 0.02 12.70
CA THR A 282 13.82 -0.20 12.85
C THR A 282 14.19 -1.68 12.75
N LEU A 283 13.44 -2.56 13.41
CA LEU A 283 13.65 -4.00 13.36
C LEU A 283 13.33 -4.56 11.96
N THR A 284 12.21 -4.16 11.38
CA THR A 284 11.73 -4.64 10.08
C THR A 284 12.65 -4.23 8.93
N ALA A 285 13.25 -3.03 9.00
CA ALA A 285 14.16 -2.53 7.98
C ALA A 285 15.37 -3.46 7.76
N SER A 286 15.84 -4.16 8.80
CA SER A 286 16.95 -5.11 8.68
C SER A 286 16.56 -6.46 8.05
N LEU A 287 15.27 -6.82 8.09
CA LEU A 287 14.74 -8.08 7.56
C LEU A 287 14.53 -8.01 6.03
N ARG A 288 13.96 -6.89 5.55
CA ARG A 288 13.53 -6.72 4.14
C ARG A 288 14.63 -7.06 3.10
N PRO A 289 15.89 -6.61 3.23
CA PRO A 289 16.92 -6.89 2.23
C PRO A 289 17.37 -8.36 2.20
N ARG A 290 16.98 -9.17 3.21
CA ARG A 290 17.47 -10.53 3.44
C ARG A 290 16.36 -11.59 3.36
N SER A 291 15.25 -11.26 2.71
CA SER A 291 14.08 -12.16 2.57
C SER A 291 13.48 -12.61 3.91
N GLY A 292 13.70 -11.84 4.98
CA GLY A 292 13.00 -12.02 6.24
C GLY A 292 11.58 -11.46 6.15
N GLU A 293 10.60 -12.19 6.65
CA GLU A 293 9.19 -11.84 6.57
C GLU A 293 8.59 -11.70 7.97
N VAL A 294 8.02 -10.52 8.26
CA VAL A 294 7.26 -10.29 9.49
C VAL A 294 5.91 -10.95 9.35
N LEU A 295 5.60 -11.88 10.24
CA LEU A 295 4.31 -12.56 10.27
C LEU A 295 3.28 -11.80 11.11
N LYS A 296 3.71 -11.28 12.26
CA LYS A 296 2.81 -10.50 13.12
C LYS A 296 3.57 -9.73 14.20
N PHE A 297 2.91 -8.70 14.67
CA PHE A 297 3.25 -8.02 15.91
C PHE A 297 2.40 -8.60 17.05
N LEU A 298 3.01 -8.83 18.22
CA LEU A 298 2.42 -9.50 19.37
C LEU A 298 2.44 -8.56 20.58
N GLY A 299 1.67 -7.46 20.49
CA GLY A 299 1.77 -6.37 21.47
C GLY A 299 3.08 -5.63 21.32
N ASP A 300 4.00 -5.82 22.22
CA ASP A 300 5.38 -5.30 22.24
C ASP A 300 6.40 -6.23 21.59
N GLY A 301 5.96 -7.39 21.14
CA GLY A 301 6.80 -8.38 20.46
C GLY A 301 6.59 -8.44 18.94
N MET A 302 7.51 -9.08 18.26
CA MET A 302 7.46 -9.32 16.82
C MET A 302 7.92 -10.74 16.50
N LEU A 303 7.13 -11.44 15.67
CA LEU A 303 7.49 -12.73 15.09
C LEU A 303 7.74 -12.58 13.59
N ALA A 304 8.94 -12.92 13.17
CA ALA A 304 9.31 -13.01 11.76
C ALA A 304 9.96 -14.35 11.45
N ILE A 305 10.03 -14.69 10.16
CA ILE A 305 10.63 -15.92 9.67
C ILE A 305 11.59 -15.64 8.51
N PHE A 306 12.54 -16.55 8.33
CA PHE A 306 13.36 -16.67 7.13
C PHE A 306 13.20 -18.12 6.63
N PRO A 307 12.26 -18.37 5.70
CA PRO A 307 12.06 -19.70 5.12
C PRO A 307 13.30 -20.15 4.34
N PHE A 308 13.61 -21.46 4.35
CA PHE A 308 14.70 -22.04 3.60
C PHE A 308 14.41 -23.48 3.15
N ASP A 309 15.11 -23.90 2.13
CA ASP A 309 15.24 -25.29 1.69
C ASP A 309 16.65 -25.84 1.98
N ASP A 310 16.93 -27.10 1.57
CA ASP A 310 18.25 -27.71 1.80
C ASP A 310 19.40 -26.97 1.10
N ALA A 311 19.12 -26.34 -0.03
CA ALA A 311 20.15 -25.62 -0.82
C ALA A 311 20.49 -24.25 -0.24
N THR A 312 19.52 -23.60 0.39
CA THR A 312 19.61 -22.21 0.88
C THR A 312 19.83 -22.09 2.39
N ARG A 313 19.75 -23.20 3.13
CA ARG A 313 19.80 -23.25 4.60
C ARG A 313 20.91 -22.40 5.20
N ASP A 314 22.15 -22.69 4.84
CA ASP A 314 23.33 -22.07 5.47
C ASP A 314 23.39 -20.57 5.13
N GLN A 315 23.07 -20.21 3.88
CA GLN A 315 22.99 -18.81 3.45
C GLN A 315 21.93 -18.05 4.24
N VAL A 316 20.72 -18.60 4.36
CA VAL A 316 19.60 -17.95 5.07
C VAL A 316 19.90 -17.82 6.57
N CYS A 317 20.57 -18.82 7.17
CA CYS A 317 20.98 -18.73 8.58
C CYS A 317 21.99 -17.60 8.81
N HIS A 318 22.96 -17.39 7.90
CA HIS A 318 23.88 -16.26 7.98
C HIS A 318 23.15 -14.93 7.77
N GLN A 319 22.24 -14.85 6.81
CA GLN A 319 21.42 -13.65 6.57
C GLN A 319 20.59 -13.26 7.81
N ALA A 320 19.99 -14.23 8.50
CA ALA A 320 19.24 -13.98 9.73
C ALA A 320 20.14 -13.46 10.86
N LEU A 321 21.36 -14.02 10.98
CA LEU A 321 22.35 -13.58 11.97
C LEU A 321 22.86 -12.17 11.70
N ASP A 322 23.11 -11.83 10.43
CA ASP A 322 23.52 -10.49 10.00
C ASP A 322 22.39 -9.47 10.19
N ALA A 323 21.15 -9.86 9.88
CA ALA A 323 19.98 -9.03 10.14
C ALA A 323 19.86 -8.71 11.64
N ALA A 324 20.09 -9.69 12.52
CA ALA A 324 20.03 -9.47 13.97
C ALA A 324 21.11 -8.49 14.46
N ALA A 325 22.34 -8.60 13.96
CA ALA A 325 23.41 -7.67 14.32
C ALA A 325 23.10 -6.25 13.84
N GLU A 326 22.59 -6.10 12.62
CA GLU A 326 22.20 -4.81 12.04
C GLU A 326 21.02 -4.19 12.79
N ALA A 327 19.98 -5.00 13.11
CA ALA A 327 18.81 -4.55 13.87
C ALA A 327 19.21 -3.99 15.24
N MET A 328 20.07 -4.70 15.99
CA MET A 328 20.53 -4.24 17.29
C MET A 328 21.33 -2.94 17.19
N SER A 329 22.21 -2.83 16.19
CA SER A 329 22.94 -1.58 15.94
C SER A 329 22.01 -0.41 15.57
N ALA A 330 20.95 -0.70 14.81
CA ALA A 330 19.95 0.31 14.44
C ALA A 330 19.10 0.73 15.66
N VAL A 331 18.71 -0.20 16.52
CA VAL A 331 18.01 0.10 17.79
C VAL A 331 18.90 0.95 18.71
N ASP A 332 20.20 0.69 18.79
CA ASP A 332 21.11 1.50 19.60
C ASP A 332 21.20 2.94 19.04
N ARG A 333 21.20 3.14 17.71
CA ARG A 333 21.12 4.47 17.10
C ARG A 333 19.78 5.17 17.36
N LEU A 334 18.68 4.46 17.21
CA LEU A 334 17.35 4.98 17.53
C LEU A 334 17.29 5.45 19.00
N ASN A 335 17.81 4.63 19.90
CA ASN A 335 17.84 4.95 21.34
C ASN A 335 18.66 6.21 21.64
N ALA A 336 19.78 6.43 20.95
CA ALA A 336 20.57 7.67 21.12
C ALA A 336 19.72 8.90 20.75
N THR A 337 19.06 8.88 19.59
CA THR A 337 18.17 9.97 19.14
C THR A 337 17.00 10.19 20.10
N ARG A 338 16.35 9.12 20.54
CA ARG A 338 15.21 9.19 21.48
C ARG A 338 15.63 9.71 22.85
N HIS A 339 16.80 9.29 23.34
CA HIS A 339 17.36 9.77 24.62
C HIS A 339 17.64 11.28 24.58
N GLU A 340 18.25 11.79 23.50
CA GLU A 340 18.46 13.21 23.28
C GLU A 340 17.16 14.02 23.25
N ALA A 341 16.08 13.40 22.73
CA ALA A 341 14.75 14.00 22.71
C ALA A 341 13.96 13.84 24.03
N GLY A 342 14.53 13.19 25.06
CA GLY A 342 13.84 12.92 26.32
C GLY A 342 12.69 11.91 26.20
N LYS A 343 12.71 11.06 25.18
CA LYS A 343 11.69 10.04 24.89
C LYS A 343 12.10 8.66 25.45
N PRO A 344 11.15 7.75 25.71
CA PRO A 344 11.45 6.38 26.11
C PRO A 344 12.39 5.66 25.14
N VAL A 345 13.31 4.84 25.64
CA VAL A 345 14.26 4.04 24.87
C VAL A 345 13.92 2.55 24.93
N ALA A 346 14.22 1.80 23.86
CA ALA A 346 13.89 0.39 23.75
C ALA A 346 15.05 -0.51 24.20
N ALA A 347 14.77 -1.42 25.14
CA ALA A 347 15.62 -2.57 25.40
C ALA A 347 15.00 -3.78 24.67
N VAL A 348 15.57 -4.18 23.54
CA VAL A 348 15.05 -5.27 22.71
C VAL A 348 15.79 -6.56 23.01
N ASP A 349 15.05 -7.61 23.32
CA ASP A 349 15.49 -8.99 23.38
C ASP A 349 15.13 -9.69 22.07
N LEU A 350 16.08 -10.45 21.51
CA LEU A 350 15.93 -11.08 20.20
C LEU A 350 16.43 -12.53 20.22
N VAL A 351 15.67 -13.42 19.64
CA VAL A 351 16.02 -14.82 19.50
C VAL A 351 16.03 -15.25 18.05
N LEU A 352 17.07 -15.95 17.67
CA LEU A 352 17.16 -16.70 16.41
C LEU A 352 17.10 -18.18 16.69
N HIS A 353 16.07 -18.87 16.24
CA HIS A 353 15.88 -20.29 16.40
C HIS A 353 15.59 -20.98 15.09
N LEU A 354 16.34 -22.03 14.77
CA LEU A 354 16.13 -22.83 13.57
C LEU A 354 15.19 -23.98 13.88
N GLY A 355 14.09 -24.09 13.13
CA GLY A 355 13.13 -25.15 13.36
C GLY A 355 12.17 -25.40 12.21
N GLU A 356 11.37 -26.43 12.39
CA GLU A 356 10.29 -26.80 11.47
C GLU A 356 8.96 -26.33 12.05
N VAL A 357 8.14 -25.73 11.21
CA VAL A 357 6.83 -25.17 11.59
C VAL A 357 5.76 -25.52 10.56
N LEU A 358 4.51 -25.47 10.98
CA LEU A 358 3.34 -25.49 10.12
C LEU A 358 2.97 -24.04 9.80
N TYR A 359 2.93 -23.68 8.53
CA TYR A 359 2.66 -22.32 8.02
C TYR A 359 1.36 -22.32 7.23
N GLY A 360 0.42 -21.46 7.56
CA GLY A 360 -0.86 -21.36 6.87
C GLY A 360 -2.01 -20.85 7.73
N ASN A 361 -3.24 -21.18 7.30
CA ASN A 361 -4.48 -20.67 7.88
C ASN A 361 -4.92 -21.43 9.12
N VAL A 362 -5.01 -20.73 10.24
CA VAL A 362 -5.50 -21.26 11.52
C VAL A 362 -6.51 -20.29 12.11
N GLY A 363 -7.57 -20.80 12.74
CA GLY A 363 -8.52 -19.94 13.43
C GLY A 363 -9.95 -20.46 13.44
N ALA A 364 -10.90 -19.56 13.64
CA ALA A 364 -12.34 -19.82 13.63
C ALA A 364 -12.91 -19.80 12.20
N VAL A 365 -14.21 -20.13 12.05
CA VAL A 365 -14.88 -20.16 10.74
C VAL A 365 -14.93 -18.78 10.09
N ASP A 366 -15.10 -17.77 10.90
CA ASP A 366 -15.30 -16.37 10.50
C ASP A 366 -14.06 -15.47 10.72
N ARG A 367 -12.97 -16.04 11.32
CA ARG A 367 -11.71 -15.32 11.55
C ARG A 367 -10.52 -16.27 11.45
N LEU A 368 -9.73 -16.05 10.44
CA LEU A 368 -8.47 -16.76 10.20
C LEU A 368 -7.27 -15.86 10.49
N ASP A 369 -6.18 -16.51 10.89
CA ASP A 369 -4.86 -15.93 11.04
C ASP A 369 -3.90 -16.75 10.17
N PHE A 370 -3.15 -16.09 9.29
CA PHE A 370 -2.13 -16.75 8.50
C PHE A 370 -0.81 -16.66 9.29
N THR A 371 -0.35 -17.79 9.81
CA THR A 371 0.72 -17.80 10.83
C THR A 371 1.52 -19.10 10.84
N VAL A 372 2.55 -19.15 11.68
CA VAL A 372 3.31 -20.36 11.97
C VAL A 372 2.92 -20.96 13.31
N ILE A 373 2.81 -22.29 13.33
CA ILE A 373 2.53 -23.08 14.53
C ILE A 373 3.52 -24.23 14.61
N GLY A 374 3.96 -24.54 15.80
CA GLY A 374 4.81 -25.70 16.06
C GLY A 374 5.63 -25.58 17.35
N PRO A 375 6.27 -26.68 17.74
CA PRO A 375 7.15 -26.69 18.92
C PRO A 375 8.28 -25.66 18.83
N ALA A 376 8.81 -25.41 17.63
CA ALA A 376 9.89 -24.44 17.40
C ALA A 376 9.49 -22.99 17.77
N VAL A 377 8.24 -22.60 17.47
CA VAL A 377 7.74 -21.25 17.84
C VAL A 377 7.72 -21.08 19.37
N ASN A 378 7.21 -22.11 20.06
CA ASN A 378 7.18 -22.12 21.53
C ASN A 378 8.59 -22.17 22.12
N GLU A 379 9.54 -22.87 21.48
CA GLU A 379 10.94 -22.95 21.92
C GLU A 379 11.63 -21.58 21.76
N ALA A 380 11.41 -20.88 20.62
CA ALA A 380 11.93 -19.53 20.40
C ALA A 380 11.45 -18.55 21.50
N ALA A 381 10.14 -18.52 21.80
CA ALA A 381 9.59 -17.69 22.85
C ALA A 381 10.13 -18.02 24.27
N ARG A 382 10.50 -19.29 24.52
CA ARG A 382 11.10 -19.68 25.81
C ARG A 382 12.58 -19.37 25.88
N ILE A 383 13.30 -19.38 24.75
CA ILE A 383 14.70 -18.93 24.70
C ILE A 383 14.76 -17.42 24.97
N GLU A 384 13.77 -16.66 24.51
CA GLU A 384 13.69 -15.22 24.72
C GLU A 384 13.73 -14.89 26.23
N THR A 385 12.99 -15.61 27.08
CA THR A 385 12.97 -15.38 28.53
C THR A 385 14.34 -15.57 29.22
N LEU A 386 15.33 -16.09 28.52
CA LEU A 386 16.71 -16.20 29.00
C LEU A 386 17.58 -14.97 28.64
N CYS A 387 17.12 -14.05 27.82
CA CYS A 387 17.90 -12.87 27.42
C CYS A 387 18.32 -12.03 28.63
N GLU A 388 17.36 -11.69 29.48
CA GLU A 388 17.60 -10.89 30.67
C GLU A 388 18.46 -11.61 31.72
N PRO A 389 18.16 -12.86 32.15
CA PRO A 389 19.00 -13.59 33.09
C PRO A 389 20.45 -13.81 32.61
N LEU A 390 20.67 -13.93 31.32
CA LEU A 390 22.00 -14.12 30.75
C LEU A 390 22.70 -12.80 30.40
N GLY A 391 22.05 -11.66 30.58
CA GLY A 391 22.58 -10.35 30.24
C GLY A 391 22.92 -10.21 28.74
N ARG A 392 22.11 -10.79 27.88
CA ARG A 392 22.31 -10.79 26.42
C ARG A 392 21.09 -10.21 25.71
N LYS A 393 21.34 -9.38 24.68
CA LYS A 393 20.27 -8.84 23.82
C LYS A 393 19.85 -9.85 22.74
N VAL A 394 20.78 -10.70 22.27
CA VAL A 394 20.51 -11.66 21.19
C VAL A 394 20.96 -13.05 21.60
N LEU A 395 20.02 -13.99 21.55
CA LEU A 395 20.26 -15.41 21.79
C LEU A 395 20.02 -16.23 20.50
N VAL A 396 20.81 -17.27 20.36
CA VAL A 396 20.84 -18.14 19.17
C VAL A 396 20.79 -19.61 19.59
N SER A 397 19.91 -20.38 18.98
CA SER A 397 19.80 -21.82 19.24
C SER A 397 21.02 -22.59 18.71
N ALA A 398 21.28 -23.78 19.29
CA ALA A 398 22.37 -24.65 18.88
C ALA A 398 22.28 -25.07 17.41
N ASP A 399 21.05 -25.34 16.92
CA ASP A 399 20.83 -25.78 15.56
C ASP A 399 21.19 -24.69 14.54
N LEU A 400 20.89 -23.44 14.85
CA LEU A 400 21.28 -22.31 14.02
C LEU A 400 22.79 -22.05 14.13
N ALA A 401 23.36 -22.12 15.34
CA ALA A 401 24.79 -21.96 15.53
C ALA A 401 25.61 -23.00 14.73
N ALA A 402 25.11 -24.25 14.65
CA ALA A 402 25.72 -25.31 13.84
C ALA A 402 25.60 -25.03 12.33
N ALA A 403 24.42 -24.49 11.89
CA ALA A 403 24.20 -24.15 10.49
C ALA A 403 25.11 -23.02 9.96
N VAL A 404 25.47 -22.06 10.83
CA VAL A 404 26.42 -20.99 10.48
C VAL A 404 27.88 -21.36 10.78
N GLY A 405 28.20 -22.67 10.96
CA GLY A 405 29.57 -23.14 11.18
C GLY A 405 30.21 -22.60 12.45
N TYR A 406 29.42 -22.31 13.48
CA TYR A 406 29.87 -21.67 14.74
C TYR A 406 30.61 -20.35 14.50
N ASP A 407 30.01 -19.45 13.76
CA ASP A 407 30.50 -18.09 13.49
C ASP A 407 31.20 -17.49 14.71
N CYS A 408 32.35 -16.84 14.52
CA CYS A 408 33.18 -16.28 15.60
C CYS A 408 32.46 -15.22 16.48
N ARG A 409 31.35 -14.68 15.99
CA ARG A 409 30.47 -13.78 16.75
C ARG A 409 29.62 -14.51 17.80
N LEU A 410 29.53 -15.84 17.72
CA LEU A 410 28.72 -16.64 18.63
C LEU A 410 29.52 -17.07 19.87
N VAL A 411 28.98 -16.75 21.05
CA VAL A 411 29.57 -17.13 22.34
C VAL A 411 28.71 -18.21 22.95
N PRO A 412 29.26 -19.39 23.30
CA PRO A 412 28.50 -20.42 23.99
C PRO A 412 28.15 -19.95 25.42
N LEU A 413 26.89 -20.08 25.78
CA LEU A 413 26.35 -19.69 27.10
C LEU A 413 26.03 -20.92 27.98
N GLY A 414 26.28 -22.14 27.48
CA GLY A 414 25.99 -23.38 28.23
C GLY A 414 24.63 -24.00 27.88
N GLN A 415 24.18 -24.91 28.73
CA GLN A 415 22.93 -25.62 28.60
C GLN A 415 21.88 -25.04 29.56
N HIS A 416 20.69 -24.78 29.04
CA HIS A 416 19.60 -24.18 29.79
C HIS A 416 18.34 -25.04 29.69
N ARG A 417 17.64 -25.20 30.79
CA ARG A 417 16.32 -25.85 30.85
C ARG A 417 15.26 -24.87 30.40
N LEU A 418 14.55 -25.22 29.33
CA LEU A 418 13.39 -24.45 28.87
C LEU A 418 12.11 -25.07 29.45
N ARG A 419 11.16 -24.26 29.91
CA ARG A 419 9.90 -24.74 30.48
C ARG A 419 9.15 -25.64 29.48
N GLY A 420 8.88 -26.92 29.87
CA GLY A 420 8.16 -27.87 29.01
C GLY A 420 8.97 -28.45 27.85
N VAL A 421 10.28 -28.23 27.79
CA VAL A 421 11.20 -28.95 26.92
C VAL A 421 11.92 -30.00 27.75
N ARG A 422 11.92 -31.26 27.29
CA ARG A 422 12.44 -32.39 28.08
C ARG A 422 13.94 -32.30 28.33
N GLU A 423 14.69 -31.91 27.31
CA GLU A 423 16.15 -31.85 27.35
C GLU A 423 16.65 -30.42 27.43
N PRO A 424 17.70 -30.15 28.23
CA PRO A 424 18.33 -28.84 28.20
C PRO A 424 18.83 -28.48 26.80
N ARG A 425 18.70 -27.21 26.42
CA ARG A 425 19.16 -26.70 25.14
C ARG A 425 20.45 -25.90 25.30
N LYS A 426 21.41 -26.14 24.41
CA LYS A 426 22.60 -25.34 24.31
C LYS A 426 22.29 -24.02 23.63
N ILE A 427 22.63 -22.92 24.28
CA ILE A 427 22.32 -21.56 23.82
C ILE A 427 23.62 -20.80 23.58
N TYR A 428 23.58 -19.92 22.58
CA TYR A 428 24.66 -19.03 22.21
C TYR A 428 24.17 -17.58 22.30
N GLY A 429 25.07 -16.67 22.64
CA GLY A 429 24.85 -15.24 22.56
C GLY A 429 25.55 -14.67 21.33
N LEU A 430 24.93 -13.75 20.62
CA LEU A 430 25.57 -12.98 19.57
C LEU A 430 26.39 -11.84 20.18
N LYS A 431 27.68 -11.70 19.82
CA LYS A 431 28.46 -10.49 20.09
C LYS A 431 27.98 -9.40 19.15
N LEU A 432 27.52 -8.32 19.72
CA LEU A 432 27.27 -7.08 19.01
C LEU A 432 28.56 -6.28 19.05
N GLY A 433 28.97 -5.74 17.92
CA GLY A 433 30.22 -4.99 17.77
C GLY A 433 30.28 -3.72 18.63
#